data_4b574f2b135367eaa191b84564dd50fc
#
_entry.id   4b574f2b135367eaa191b84564dd50fc
#
_cell.length_a   1.000
_cell.length_b   1.000
_cell.length_c   1.000
_cell.angle_alpha   90.00
_cell.angle_beta   90.00
_cell.angle_gamma   90.00
#
_symmetry.space_group_name_H-M   'P 1'
#
loop_
_entity.id
_entity.type
_entity.pdbx_description
1 polymer ?
#
loop_
_entity_poly.entity_id
_entity_poly.type
_entity_poly.pdbx_seq_one_letter_code
_entity_poly.pdbx_strand_id
1 'polypeptide(L)'
;MFSEQATQSFLSTITLISFFVTLIVQKISSKIGNGILLDQDFDKPQAYHKEPIPRSGGLAVFISLIFFILIYDLLFGRFLNDYLFLSIIFFSIGFLEDINLKTNPNIRLILMIIALSLSIVFLSINIDNIDINFIKSWMSNRFFEVIFILLCFLFVVNGANLIDGFNGLLVIHLILINFILLLININGQNTELALIITGQIAIFFSFLLFNFPKAKIFLGDSGSYLFGSLIALNIIETNNLNPKISSFFFCILLFYLFFEVFFSFFRKIYLKKSPLKPDNNHFHMLLFKCLERTKKFVDCNYLNSIIINLVYFVLILPGFFFKENPFICRYWFFFLLVVYLIIYSRVYSFAKKEIDI
;
A
#
# COMPACT_ATOMS: atom_id res chain seq x y z
N MET A 1 -2.94 -21.14 22.04
CA MET A 1 -2.91 -21.69 20.67
C MET A 1 -4.34 -21.76 20.18
N PHE A 2 -4.69 -21.09 19.09
CA PHE A 2 -6.05 -21.13 18.52
C PHE A 2 -6.32 -22.54 17.97
N SER A 3 -7.56 -23.05 18.11
CA SER A 3 -7.90 -24.31 17.49
C SER A 3 -7.88 -24.14 15.96
N GLU A 4 -7.36 -25.12 15.24
CA GLU A 4 -7.28 -25.08 13.77
C GLU A 4 -8.67 -24.87 13.13
N GLN A 5 -9.69 -25.53 13.67
CA GLN A 5 -11.07 -25.36 13.23
C GLN A 5 -11.60 -23.93 13.40
N ALA A 6 -11.33 -23.29 14.56
CA ALA A 6 -11.75 -21.90 14.80
C ALA A 6 -11.07 -20.94 13.82
N THR A 7 -9.77 -21.15 13.56
CA THR A 7 -9.01 -20.32 12.59
C THR A 7 -9.54 -20.48 11.18
N GLN A 8 -9.79 -21.71 10.71
CA GLN A 8 -10.34 -21.96 9.38
C GLN A 8 -11.75 -21.38 9.21
N SER A 9 -12.62 -21.58 10.22
CA SER A 9 -13.97 -21.02 10.21
C SER A 9 -13.95 -19.50 10.21
N PHE A 10 -13.08 -18.87 10.99
CA PHE A 10 -12.89 -17.44 11.03
C PHE A 10 -12.48 -16.89 9.66
N LEU A 11 -11.42 -17.42 9.06
CA LEU A 11 -10.92 -16.95 7.76
C LEU A 11 -11.96 -17.14 6.64
N SER A 12 -12.66 -18.26 6.62
CA SER A 12 -13.73 -18.52 5.66
C SER A 12 -14.87 -17.51 5.81
N THR A 13 -15.28 -17.23 7.05
CA THR A 13 -16.35 -16.26 7.36
C THR A 13 -15.94 -14.85 6.91
N ILE A 14 -14.71 -14.42 7.23
CA ILE A 14 -14.21 -13.10 6.81
C ILE A 14 -14.14 -12.98 5.30
N THR A 15 -13.68 -14.01 4.60
CA THR A 15 -13.62 -14.01 3.13
C THR A 15 -15.02 -13.83 2.52
N LEU A 16 -16.03 -14.56 3.03
CA LEU A 16 -17.41 -14.44 2.56
C LEU A 16 -18.00 -13.07 2.88
N ILE A 17 -17.83 -12.58 4.11
CA ILE A 17 -18.31 -11.25 4.51
C ILE A 17 -17.69 -10.18 3.60
N SER A 18 -16.37 -10.21 3.42
CA SER A 18 -15.66 -9.22 2.60
C SER A 18 -16.10 -9.24 1.14
N PHE A 19 -16.34 -10.43 0.59
CA PHE A 19 -16.88 -10.58 -0.77
C PHE A 19 -18.26 -9.95 -0.90
N PHE A 20 -19.20 -10.29 0.00
CA PHE A 20 -20.55 -9.74 -0.05
C PHE A 20 -20.61 -8.25 0.27
N VAL A 21 -19.83 -7.77 1.23
CA VAL A 21 -19.71 -6.33 1.51
C VAL A 21 -19.23 -5.59 0.27
N THR A 22 -18.19 -6.08 -0.39
CA THR A 22 -17.67 -5.44 -1.62
C THR A 22 -18.71 -5.47 -2.73
N LEU A 23 -19.43 -6.57 -2.92
CA LEU A 23 -20.51 -6.69 -3.89
C LEU A 23 -21.65 -5.70 -3.63
N ILE A 24 -22.07 -5.58 -2.38
CA ILE A 24 -23.16 -4.67 -1.97
C ILE A 24 -22.71 -3.22 -2.16
N VAL A 25 -21.54 -2.84 -1.65
CA VAL A 25 -21.01 -1.50 -1.80
C VAL A 25 -20.87 -1.12 -3.27
N GLN A 26 -20.31 -1.99 -4.10
CA GLN A 26 -20.17 -1.76 -5.54
C GLN A 26 -21.53 -1.50 -6.23
N LYS A 27 -22.58 -2.27 -5.88
CA LYS A 27 -23.92 -2.09 -6.46
C LYS A 27 -24.64 -0.84 -5.99
N ILE A 28 -24.43 -0.44 -4.73
CA ILE A 28 -25.14 0.70 -4.11
C ILE A 28 -24.45 2.02 -4.41
N SER A 29 -23.14 2.04 -4.56
CA SER A 29 -22.30 3.25 -4.69
C SER A 29 -22.72 4.20 -5.80
N SER A 30 -23.19 3.68 -6.93
CA SER A 30 -23.69 4.51 -8.04
C SER A 30 -24.97 5.26 -7.70
N LYS A 31 -25.71 4.82 -6.66
CA LYS A 31 -26.97 5.40 -6.21
C LYS A 31 -26.81 6.32 -4.99
N ILE A 32 -25.72 6.18 -4.24
CA ILE A 32 -25.46 6.98 -3.04
C ILE A 32 -25.16 8.42 -3.43
N GLY A 33 -25.84 9.38 -2.80
CA GLY A 33 -25.55 10.79 -2.94
C GLY A 33 -25.57 11.33 -4.37
N ASN A 34 -26.48 10.81 -5.23
CA ASN A 34 -26.54 11.16 -6.67
C ASN A 34 -25.21 10.93 -7.42
N GLY A 35 -24.47 9.90 -7.05
CA GLY A 35 -23.21 9.54 -7.71
C GLY A 35 -21.98 10.28 -7.20
N ILE A 36 -22.00 10.82 -5.98
CA ILE A 36 -20.87 11.56 -5.37
C ILE A 36 -19.59 10.70 -5.30
N LEU A 37 -19.73 9.38 -5.23
CA LEU A 37 -18.61 8.43 -5.20
C LEU A 37 -18.16 7.97 -6.60
N LEU A 38 -18.79 8.47 -7.68
CA LEU A 38 -18.38 8.10 -9.04
C LEU A 38 -17.20 8.95 -9.51
N ASP A 39 -16.15 8.30 -9.96
CA ASP A 39 -15.06 8.97 -10.68
C ASP A 39 -15.50 9.24 -12.13
N GLN A 40 -15.82 10.50 -12.41
CA GLN A 40 -16.22 11.00 -13.71
C GLN A 40 -15.21 11.97 -14.31
N ASP A 41 -14.07 12.18 -13.63
CA ASP A 41 -13.07 13.16 -14.04
C ASP A 41 -12.05 12.48 -14.97
N PHE A 42 -12.40 12.37 -16.24
CA PHE A 42 -11.59 11.73 -17.29
C PHE A 42 -10.38 12.58 -17.74
N ASP A 43 -10.33 13.85 -17.34
CA ASP A 43 -9.26 14.79 -17.76
C ASP A 43 -8.07 14.78 -16.78
N LYS A 44 -8.16 14.07 -15.65
CA LYS A 44 -7.05 13.95 -14.72
C LYS A 44 -5.88 13.21 -15.34
N PRO A 45 -4.63 13.63 -15.04
CA PRO A 45 -3.43 12.94 -15.48
C PRO A 45 -3.38 11.43 -15.19
N GLN A 46 -4.15 10.99 -14.19
CA GLN A 46 -4.24 9.62 -13.69
C GLN A 46 -5.49 8.87 -14.14
N ALA A 47 -6.33 9.47 -14.98
CA ALA A 47 -7.55 8.84 -15.49
C ALA A 47 -7.21 7.89 -16.65
N TYR A 48 -7.19 6.60 -16.37
CA TYR A 48 -6.98 5.52 -17.35
C TYR A 48 -8.24 4.69 -17.58
N HIS A 49 -9.42 5.24 -17.30
CA HIS A 49 -10.74 4.63 -17.49
C HIS A 49 -11.60 5.49 -18.42
N LYS A 50 -12.55 4.85 -19.08
CA LYS A 50 -13.44 5.51 -20.09
C LYS A 50 -14.90 5.57 -19.64
N GLU A 51 -15.22 4.89 -18.54
CA GLU A 51 -16.58 4.81 -17.98
C GLU A 51 -16.54 5.26 -16.51
N PRO A 52 -17.64 5.83 -15.98
CA PRO A 52 -17.73 6.19 -14.56
C PRO A 52 -17.60 4.95 -13.68
N ILE A 53 -16.63 4.93 -12.78
CA ILE A 53 -16.40 3.80 -11.85
C ILE A 53 -16.47 4.34 -10.42
N PRO A 54 -17.15 3.64 -9.48
CA PRO A 54 -17.24 4.10 -8.09
C PRO A 54 -15.90 4.02 -7.37
N ARG A 55 -15.53 5.09 -6.64
CA ARG A 55 -14.36 5.17 -5.74
C ARG A 55 -14.75 4.81 -4.29
N SER A 56 -15.43 3.70 -4.13
CA SER A 56 -15.96 3.25 -2.83
C SER A 56 -15.34 1.97 -2.30
N GLY A 57 -14.26 1.52 -2.93
CA GLY A 57 -13.55 0.31 -2.52
C GLY A 57 -12.99 0.42 -1.11
N GLY A 58 -12.46 1.59 -0.74
CA GLY A 58 -12.01 1.85 0.63
C GLY A 58 -13.12 1.70 1.67
N LEU A 59 -14.35 2.13 1.34
CA LEU A 59 -15.50 1.92 2.21
C LEU A 59 -15.81 0.42 2.40
N ALA A 60 -15.77 -0.36 1.31
CA ALA A 60 -16.00 -1.80 1.38
C ALA A 60 -14.96 -2.52 2.24
N VAL A 61 -13.70 -2.16 2.05
CA VAL A 61 -12.58 -2.71 2.81
C VAL A 61 -12.64 -2.30 4.28
N PHE A 62 -12.94 -1.04 4.56
CA PHE A 62 -13.09 -0.56 5.94
C PHE A 62 -14.19 -1.30 6.69
N ILE A 63 -15.37 -1.45 6.10
CA ILE A 63 -16.47 -2.23 6.69
C ILE A 63 -16.03 -3.69 6.92
N SER A 64 -15.37 -4.31 5.94
CA SER A 64 -14.87 -5.68 6.07
C SER A 64 -13.85 -5.83 7.20
N LEU A 65 -12.98 -4.83 7.38
CA LEU A 65 -12.00 -4.81 8.46
C LEU A 65 -12.66 -4.64 9.83
N ILE A 66 -13.71 -3.82 9.95
CA ILE A 66 -14.49 -3.72 11.19
C ILE A 66 -15.09 -5.08 11.55
N PHE A 67 -15.72 -5.78 10.61
CA PHE A 67 -16.21 -7.14 10.85
C PHE A 67 -15.08 -8.10 11.25
N PHE A 68 -13.93 -8.00 10.60
CA PHE A 68 -12.76 -8.78 10.95
C PHE A 68 -12.36 -8.56 12.42
N ILE A 69 -12.21 -7.31 12.87
CA ILE A 69 -11.82 -6.96 14.24
C ILE A 69 -12.86 -7.45 15.25
N LEU A 70 -14.16 -7.25 14.99
CA LEU A 70 -15.24 -7.64 15.89
C LEU A 70 -15.33 -9.18 16.04
N ILE A 71 -15.24 -9.91 14.93
CA ILE A 71 -15.30 -11.39 14.96
C ILE A 71 -14.01 -11.94 15.57
N TYR A 72 -12.86 -11.30 15.33
CA TYR A 72 -11.60 -11.66 15.94
C TYR A 72 -11.69 -11.55 17.47
N ASP A 73 -12.19 -10.42 17.98
CA ASP A 73 -12.41 -10.23 19.41
C ASP A 73 -13.38 -11.25 20.01
N LEU A 74 -14.52 -11.51 19.34
CA LEU A 74 -15.52 -12.49 19.77
C LEU A 74 -14.95 -13.90 19.88
N LEU A 75 -14.08 -14.31 18.95
CA LEU A 75 -13.57 -15.69 18.90
C LEU A 75 -12.31 -15.88 19.73
N PHE A 76 -11.47 -14.87 19.83
CA PHE A 76 -10.15 -14.96 20.44
C PHE A 76 -9.99 -14.12 21.71
N GLY A 77 -11.01 -13.32 22.09
CA GLY A 77 -11.02 -12.51 23.31
C GLY A 77 -9.95 -11.41 23.34
N ARG A 78 -9.54 -10.92 22.16
CA ARG A 78 -8.50 -9.89 22.04
C ARG A 78 -8.91 -8.84 21.00
N PHE A 79 -9.06 -7.61 21.47
CA PHE A 79 -9.45 -6.50 20.62
C PHE A 79 -8.23 -5.84 19.97
N LEU A 80 -8.24 -5.67 18.65
CA LEU A 80 -7.14 -5.14 17.85
C LEU A 80 -7.20 -3.60 17.78
N ASN A 81 -6.93 -2.93 18.93
CA ASN A 81 -7.03 -1.47 19.07
C ASN A 81 -6.19 -0.71 18.03
N ASP A 82 -4.95 -1.13 17.80
CA ASP A 82 -3.99 -0.44 16.94
C ASP A 82 -4.47 -0.46 15.50
N TYR A 83 -4.95 -1.62 15.03
CA TYR A 83 -5.52 -1.78 13.70
C TYR A 83 -6.81 -0.97 13.53
N LEU A 84 -7.69 -0.96 14.54
CA LEU A 84 -8.94 -0.20 14.49
C LEU A 84 -8.67 1.30 14.44
N PHE A 85 -7.81 1.80 15.33
CA PHE A 85 -7.52 3.21 15.46
C PHE A 85 -6.88 3.78 14.18
N LEU A 86 -5.84 3.12 13.65
CA LEU A 86 -5.22 3.49 12.38
C LEU A 86 -6.22 3.41 11.23
N SER A 87 -7.07 2.38 11.19
CA SER A 87 -8.06 2.22 10.15
C SER A 87 -9.07 3.34 10.10
N ILE A 88 -9.61 3.74 11.26
CA ILE A 88 -10.57 4.86 11.35
C ILE A 88 -9.93 6.16 10.86
N ILE A 89 -8.72 6.45 11.31
CA ILE A 89 -8.02 7.69 10.97
C ILE A 89 -7.75 7.77 9.45
N PHE A 90 -7.06 6.77 8.91
CA PHE A 90 -6.63 6.81 7.50
C PHE A 90 -7.80 6.67 6.54
N PHE A 91 -8.78 5.84 6.87
CA PHE A 91 -10.04 5.79 6.13
C PHE A 91 -10.71 7.16 6.10
N SER A 92 -10.86 7.82 7.26
CA SER A 92 -11.57 9.11 7.34
C SER A 92 -10.87 10.21 6.53
N ILE A 93 -9.53 10.31 6.62
CA ILE A 93 -8.76 11.29 5.85
C ILE A 93 -8.92 11.08 4.34
N GLY A 94 -8.82 9.84 3.88
CA GLY A 94 -8.97 9.53 2.46
C GLY A 94 -10.41 9.63 1.98
N PHE A 95 -11.39 9.31 2.82
CA PHE A 95 -12.80 9.36 2.46
C PHE A 95 -13.30 10.78 2.18
N LEU A 96 -12.71 11.80 2.84
CA LEU A 96 -13.00 13.20 2.52
C LEU A 96 -12.68 13.54 1.05
N GLU A 97 -11.62 12.94 0.47
CA GLU A 97 -11.29 13.11 -0.94
C GLU A 97 -12.24 12.32 -1.85
N ASP A 98 -12.57 11.09 -1.47
CA ASP A 98 -13.43 10.22 -2.26
C ASP A 98 -14.85 10.78 -2.42
N ILE A 99 -15.35 11.56 -1.44
CA ILE A 99 -16.62 12.29 -1.53
C ILE A 99 -16.49 13.68 -2.18
N ASN A 100 -15.40 13.92 -2.92
CA ASN A 100 -15.14 15.17 -3.64
C ASN A 100 -15.10 16.45 -2.78
N LEU A 101 -14.86 16.34 -1.49
CA LEU A 101 -14.47 17.47 -0.65
C LEU A 101 -13.03 17.84 -1.00
N LYS A 102 -12.83 18.61 -2.07
CA LYS A 102 -11.50 18.98 -2.60
C LYS A 102 -10.66 19.65 -1.52
N THR A 103 -9.97 18.83 -0.71
CA THR A 103 -9.07 19.34 0.31
C THR A 103 -7.75 19.78 -0.32
N ASN A 104 -7.18 20.86 0.20
CA ASN A 104 -5.86 21.28 -0.24
C ASN A 104 -4.83 20.20 0.14
N PRO A 105 -3.94 19.76 -0.80
CA PRO A 105 -2.91 18.75 -0.51
C PRO A 105 -2.06 19.05 0.72
N ASN A 106 -1.81 20.35 1.03
CA ASN A 106 -1.08 20.76 2.24
C ASN A 106 -1.88 20.44 3.52
N ILE A 107 -3.19 20.72 3.52
CA ILE A 107 -4.05 20.43 4.67
C ILE A 107 -4.11 18.94 4.92
N ARG A 108 -4.26 18.14 3.86
CA ARG A 108 -4.26 16.67 3.94
C ARG A 108 -2.96 16.14 4.55
N LEU A 109 -1.80 16.62 4.08
CA LEU A 109 -0.51 16.25 4.64
C LEU A 109 -0.38 16.62 6.12
N ILE A 110 -0.83 17.81 6.51
CA ILE A 110 -0.82 18.27 7.92
C ILE A 110 -1.72 17.37 8.77
N LEU A 111 -2.94 17.05 8.29
CA LEU A 111 -3.84 16.14 8.99
C LEU A 111 -3.22 14.74 9.18
N MET A 112 -2.55 14.21 8.15
CA MET A 112 -1.83 12.93 8.25
C MET A 112 -0.70 13.01 9.29
N ILE A 113 0.10 14.08 9.28
CA ILE A 113 1.19 14.27 10.24
C ILE A 113 0.66 14.30 11.68
N ILE A 114 -0.38 15.11 11.93
CA ILE A 114 -0.98 15.21 13.27
C ILE A 114 -1.56 13.85 13.70
N ALA A 115 -2.36 13.24 12.84
CA ALA A 115 -3.01 11.97 13.12
C ALA A 115 -1.99 10.84 13.39
N LEU A 116 -0.94 10.75 12.57
CA LEU A 116 0.14 9.78 12.78
C LEU A 116 0.93 10.04 14.05
N SER A 117 1.30 11.30 14.32
CA SER A 117 2.05 11.62 15.54
C SER A 117 1.26 11.23 16.79
N LEU A 118 -0.04 11.52 16.80
CA LEU A 118 -0.94 11.08 17.88
C LEU A 118 -1.01 9.54 17.95
N SER A 119 -1.18 8.86 16.81
CA SER A 119 -1.24 7.39 16.77
C SER A 119 0.01 6.75 17.33
N ILE A 120 1.20 7.20 16.91
CA ILE A 120 2.49 6.65 17.35
C ILE A 120 2.65 6.82 18.87
N VAL A 121 2.21 7.96 19.42
CA VAL A 121 2.31 8.23 20.86
C VAL A 121 1.27 7.42 21.67
N PHE A 122 0.00 7.45 21.26
CA PHE A 122 -1.09 6.77 22.00
C PHE A 122 -1.00 5.25 21.93
N LEU A 123 -0.61 4.70 20.78
CA LEU A 123 -0.47 3.25 20.58
C LEU A 123 0.92 2.74 20.97
N SER A 124 1.81 3.64 21.42
CA SER A 124 3.19 3.31 21.82
C SER A 124 3.96 2.55 20.72
N ILE A 125 3.72 2.89 19.45
CA ILE A 125 4.40 2.26 18.32
C ILE A 125 5.90 2.56 18.43
N ASN A 126 6.74 1.53 18.36
CA ASN A 126 8.20 1.60 18.43
C ASN A 126 8.84 0.68 17.37
N ILE A 127 10.11 0.93 17.05
CA ILE A 127 10.93 0.07 16.18
C ILE A 127 12.15 -0.37 16.99
N ASP A 128 12.20 -1.65 17.33
CA ASP A 128 13.24 -2.20 18.21
C ASP A 128 14.49 -2.63 17.43
N ASN A 129 14.34 -3.02 16.16
CA ASN A 129 15.42 -3.59 15.37
C ASN A 129 15.79 -2.69 14.19
N ILE A 130 17.02 -2.12 14.24
CA ILE A 130 17.61 -1.28 13.19
C ILE A 130 19.08 -1.66 13.02
N ASP A 131 19.49 -1.98 11.77
CA ASP A 131 20.85 -2.41 11.44
C ASP A 131 21.90 -1.28 11.44
N ILE A 132 21.48 -0.03 11.45
CA ILE A 132 22.37 1.13 11.37
C ILE A 132 22.65 1.65 12.77
N ASN A 133 23.86 1.42 13.28
CA ASN A 133 24.23 1.71 14.66
C ASN A 133 23.99 3.18 15.09
N PHE A 134 24.27 4.15 14.22
CA PHE A 134 24.05 5.55 14.59
C PHE A 134 22.55 5.89 14.67
N ILE A 135 21.71 5.33 13.78
CA ILE A 135 20.26 5.50 13.86
C ILE A 135 19.73 4.81 15.11
N LYS A 136 20.19 3.58 15.40
CA LYS A 136 19.82 2.86 16.62
C LYS A 136 20.13 3.66 17.87
N SER A 137 21.29 4.33 17.92
CA SER A 137 21.63 5.23 19.04
C SER A 137 20.68 6.42 19.15
N TRP A 138 20.25 7.01 18.02
CA TRP A 138 19.31 8.13 18.02
C TRP A 138 17.88 7.72 18.36
N MET A 139 17.49 6.48 18.09
CA MET A 139 16.16 5.94 18.46
C MET A 139 15.94 5.86 19.97
N SER A 140 17.00 5.92 20.80
CA SER A 140 16.86 6.05 22.25
C SER A 140 16.21 7.39 22.67
N ASN A 141 16.23 8.38 21.80
CA ASN A 141 15.50 9.64 22.00
C ASN A 141 14.09 9.51 21.44
N ARG A 142 13.07 9.52 22.29
CA ARG A 142 11.65 9.35 21.91
C ARG A 142 11.19 10.35 20.85
N PHE A 143 11.67 11.60 20.88
CA PHE A 143 11.31 12.59 19.88
C PHE A 143 11.83 12.20 18.48
N PHE A 144 13.09 11.75 18.40
CA PHE A 144 13.65 11.27 17.13
C PHE A 144 12.91 10.01 16.64
N GLU A 145 12.64 9.07 17.54
CA GLU A 145 11.91 7.85 17.22
C GLU A 145 10.53 8.13 16.62
N VAL A 146 9.75 9.01 17.24
CA VAL A 146 8.43 9.42 16.72
C VAL A 146 8.53 10.03 15.33
N ILE A 147 9.52 10.92 15.09
CA ILE A 147 9.74 11.51 13.75
C ILE A 147 10.15 10.45 12.74
N PHE A 148 11.02 9.52 13.12
CA PHE A 148 11.48 8.46 12.23
C PHE A 148 10.33 7.53 11.81
N ILE A 149 9.53 7.06 12.77
CA ILE A 149 8.35 6.23 12.52
C ILE A 149 7.31 6.99 11.68
N LEU A 150 7.08 8.27 12.01
CA LEU A 150 6.19 9.15 11.24
C LEU A 150 6.60 9.20 9.76
N LEU A 151 7.88 9.40 9.47
CA LEU A 151 8.39 9.43 8.10
C LEU A 151 8.21 8.08 7.41
N CYS A 152 8.48 6.96 8.09
CA CYS A 152 8.24 5.61 7.55
C CYS A 152 6.77 5.42 7.15
N PHE A 153 5.83 5.76 8.02
CA PHE A 153 4.40 5.68 7.70
C PHE A 153 4.01 6.59 6.54
N LEU A 154 4.45 7.85 6.56
CA LEU A 154 4.12 8.82 5.51
C LEU A 154 4.59 8.35 4.13
N PHE A 155 5.79 7.76 4.04
CA PHE A 155 6.29 7.24 2.77
C PHE A 155 5.46 6.04 2.29
N VAL A 156 5.09 5.12 3.17
CA VAL A 156 4.30 3.93 2.79
C VAL A 156 2.88 4.32 2.40
N VAL A 157 2.21 5.15 3.20
CA VAL A 157 0.83 5.59 2.96
C VAL A 157 0.72 6.42 1.68
N ASN A 158 1.62 7.40 1.49
CA ASN A 158 1.62 8.18 0.25
C ASN A 158 2.10 7.36 -0.95
N GLY A 159 3.00 6.40 -0.75
CA GLY A 159 3.42 5.46 -1.79
C GLY A 159 2.28 4.57 -2.25
N ALA A 160 1.49 4.04 -1.33
CA ALA A 160 0.30 3.27 -1.65
C ALA A 160 -0.69 4.10 -2.48
N ASN A 161 -0.99 5.31 -2.05
CA ASN A 161 -1.88 6.21 -2.80
C ASN A 161 -1.31 6.57 -4.19
N LEU A 162 0.00 6.79 -4.29
CA LEU A 162 0.64 7.18 -5.54
C LEU A 162 0.59 6.08 -6.60
N ILE A 163 0.70 4.81 -6.22
CA ILE A 163 0.66 3.69 -7.18
C ILE A 163 -0.77 3.18 -7.46
N ASP A 164 -1.79 3.66 -6.76
CA ASP A 164 -3.20 3.27 -6.96
C ASP A 164 -3.80 3.94 -8.22
N GLY A 165 -3.14 3.75 -9.36
CA GLY A 165 -3.56 4.35 -10.64
C GLY A 165 -4.00 3.33 -11.70
N PHE A 166 -3.82 2.03 -11.47
CA PHE A 166 -4.11 0.96 -12.43
C PHE A 166 -4.82 -0.21 -11.76
N ASN A 167 -5.66 -0.90 -12.52
CA ASN A 167 -6.47 -2.02 -12.02
C ASN A 167 -5.57 -3.09 -11.37
N GLY A 168 -5.77 -3.32 -10.08
CA GLY A 168 -5.04 -4.31 -9.29
C GLY A 168 -3.60 -3.94 -8.92
N LEU A 169 -3.01 -2.85 -9.43
CA LEU A 169 -1.59 -2.55 -9.21
C LEU A 169 -1.24 -2.50 -7.73
N LEU A 170 -1.89 -1.63 -6.97
CA LEU A 170 -1.66 -1.48 -5.54
C LEU A 170 -2.03 -2.76 -4.79
N VAL A 171 -3.24 -3.29 -5.01
CA VAL A 171 -3.76 -4.39 -4.18
C VAL A 171 -2.95 -5.66 -4.35
N ILE A 172 -2.54 -6.01 -5.59
CA ILE A 172 -1.64 -7.15 -5.82
C ILE A 172 -0.30 -6.91 -5.13
N HIS A 173 0.23 -5.67 -5.22
CA HIS A 173 1.49 -5.31 -4.55
C HIS A 173 1.43 -5.54 -3.05
N LEU A 174 0.37 -5.08 -2.39
CA LEU A 174 0.19 -5.23 -0.94
C LEU A 174 -0.11 -6.68 -0.53
N ILE A 175 -0.81 -7.45 -1.36
CA ILE A 175 -0.97 -8.91 -1.15
C ILE A 175 0.39 -9.61 -1.18
N LEU A 176 1.28 -9.26 -2.12
CA LEU A 176 2.63 -9.82 -2.18
C LEU A 176 3.45 -9.47 -0.94
N ILE A 177 3.40 -8.21 -0.48
CA ILE A 177 4.06 -7.78 0.76
C ILE A 177 3.53 -8.61 1.94
N ASN A 178 2.21 -8.64 2.14
CA ASN A 178 1.60 -9.38 3.23
C ASN A 178 1.88 -10.90 3.14
N PHE A 179 1.95 -11.46 1.94
CA PHE A 179 2.33 -12.87 1.75
C PHE A 179 3.76 -13.15 2.24
N ILE A 180 4.72 -12.28 1.95
CA ILE A 180 6.09 -12.40 2.46
C ILE A 180 6.13 -12.24 4.00
N LEU A 181 5.40 -11.27 4.55
CA LEU A 181 5.30 -11.08 6.00
C LEU A 181 4.65 -12.29 6.67
N LEU A 182 3.62 -12.88 6.05
CA LEU A 182 2.98 -14.11 6.51
C LEU A 182 3.98 -15.26 6.62
N LEU A 183 4.77 -15.51 5.57
CA LEU A 183 5.79 -16.57 5.58
C LEU A 183 6.82 -16.35 6.71
N ILE A 184 7.21 -15.11 6.96
CA ILE A 184 8.14 -14.77 8.04
C ILE A 184 7.52 -15.08 9.40
N ASN A 185 6.29 -14.64 9.64
CA ASN A 185 5.63 -14.81 10.93
C ASN A 185 5.24 -16.28 11.22
N ILE A 186 4.88 -17.05 10.20
CA ILE A 186 4.69 -18.51 10.36
C ILE A 186 6.01 -19.17 10.78
N ASN A 187 7.11 -18.87 10.10
CA ASN A 187 8.43 -19.42 10.43
C ASN A 187 8.93 -18.95 11.81
N GLY A 188 8.62 -17.72 12.19
CA GLY A 188 8.91 -17.13 13.51
C GLY A 188 7.97 -17.57 14.62
N GLN A 189 6.97 -18.43 14.32
CA GLN A 189 5.92 -18.89 15.25
C GLN A 189 5.07 -17.75 15.85
N ASN A 190 5.00 -16.61 15.16
CA ASN A 190 4.17 -15.46 15.54
C ASN A 190 2.74 -15.65 15.03
N THR A 191 2.05 -16.65 15.57
CA THR A 191 0.76 -17.16 15.07
C THR A 191 -0.34 -16.10 15.04
N GLU A 192 -0.33 -15.20 16.00
CA GLU A 192 -1.32 -14.11 16.08
C GLU A 192 -1.18 -13.12 14.92
N LEU A 193 0.03 -12.57 14.71
CA LEU A 193 0.27 -11.65 13.61
C LEU A 193 0.08 -12.35 12.26
N ALA A 194 0.47 -13.62 12.14
CA ALA A 194 0.21 -14.43 10.96
C ALA A 194 -1.30 -14.53 10.64
N LEU A 195 -2.15 -14.72 11.67
CA LEU A 195 -3.60 -14.77 11.49
C LEU A 195 -4.18 -13.41 11.07
N ILE A 196 -3.71 -12.32 11.67
CA ILE A 196 -4.13 -10.95 11.30
C ILE A 196 -3.77 -10.66 9.84
N ILE A 197 -2.54 -10.95 9.43
CA ILE A 197 -2.08 -10.76 8.05
C ILE A 197 -2.88 -11.62 7.07
N THR A 198 -3.18 -12.87 7.42
CA THR A 198 -4.00 -13.76 6.58
C THR A 198 -5.40 -13.20 6.37
N GLY A 199 -6.03 -12.67 7.45
CA GLY A 199 -7.32 -12.00 7.35
C GLY A 199 -7.30 -10.76 6.46
N GLN A 200 -6.25 -9.96 6.53
CA GLN A 200 -6.06 -8.82 5.64
C GLN A 200 -5.89 -9.27 4.18
N ILE A 201 -5.11 -10.32 3.92
CA ILE A 201 -4.98 -10.90 2.57
C ILE A 201 -6.35 -11.33 2.04
N ALA A 202 -7.19 -11.97 2.86
CA ALA A 202 -8.54 -12.39 2.47
C ALA A 202 -9.43 -11.19 2.10
N ILE A 203 -9.35 -10.09 2.85
CA ILE A 203 -10.08 -8.84 2.56
C ILE A 203 -9.58 -8.22 1.25
N PHE A 204 -8.24 -8.11 1.06
CA PHE A 204 -7.62 -7.54 -0.14
C PHE A 204 -7.96 -8.37 -1.38
N PHE A 205 -7.93 -9.69 -1.26
CA PHE A 205 -8.28 -10.60 -2.35
C PHE A 205 -9.76 -10.49 -2.72
N SER A 206 -10.65 -10.40 -1.74
CA SER A 206 -12.09 -10.19 -1.98
C SER A 206 -12.35 -8.90 -2.77
N PHE A 207 -11.68 -7.80 -2.42
CA PHE A 207 -11.74 -6.54 -3.17
C PHE A 207 -11.14 -6.70 -4.58
N LEU A 208 -10.00 -7.38 -4.72
CA LEU A 208 -9.30 -7.60 -5.99
C LEU A 208 -10.21 -8.25 -7.05
N LEU A 209 -11.10 -9.15 -6.67
CA LEU A 209 -12.04 -9.79 -7.58
C LEU A 209 -12.98 -8.79 -8.30
N PHE A 210 -13.20 -7.62 -7.73
CA PHE A 210 -14.02 -6.55 -8.32
C PHE A 210 -13.17 -5.43 -8.97
N ASN A 211 -11.87 -5.38 -8.68
CA ASN A 211 -10.98 -4.37 -9.21
C ASN A 211 -10.13 -4.86 -10.40
N PHE A 212 -9.86 -6.17 -10.49
CA PHE A 212 -8.98 -6.77 -11.48
C PHE A 212 -9.67 -7.92 -12.25
N PRO A 213 -9.41 -8.11 -13.56
CA PRO A 213 -8.58 -7.28 -14.46
C PRO A 213 -9.28 -6.00 -14.94
N LYS A 214 -10.60 -5.97 -14.96
CA LYS A 214 -11.44 -4.81 -15.31
C LYS A 214 -12.13 -4.30 -14.07
N ALA A 215 -11.78 -3.10 -13.66
CA ALA A 215 -12.31 -2.51 -12.43
C ALA A 215 -13.82 -2.22 -12.57
N LYS A 216 -14.58 -2.74 -11.61
CA LYS A 216 -16.00 -2.39 -11.35
C LYS A 216 -16.12 -1.45 -10.15
N ILE A 217 -15.02 -1.29 -9.41
CA ILE A 217 -14.89 -0.43 -8.24
C ILE A 217 -13.41 -0.04 -8.10
N PHE A 218 -13.14 1.22 -7.83
CA PHE A 218 -11.81 1.72 -7.47
C PHE A 218 -11.65 1.74 -5.97
N LEU A 219 -10.39 1.57 -5.52
CA LEU A 219 -10.06 1.57 -4.11
C LEU A 219 -10.30 2.96 -3.49
N GLY A 220 -9.88 4.01 -4.19
CA GLY A 220 -9.96 5.40 -3.75
C GLY A 220 -8.87 5.77 -2.74
N ASP A 221 -8.84 7.06 -2.38
CA ASP A 221 -7.86 7.58 -1.41
C ASP A 221 -8.09 6.99 -0.01
N SER A 222 -9.35 6.76 0.38
CA SER A 222 -9.69 6.10 1.64
C SER A 222 -9.10 4.69 1.75
N GLY A 223 -9.17 3.91 0.70
CA GLY A 223 -8.64 2.55 0.71
C GLY A 223 -7.12 2.49 0.60
N SER A 224 -6.50 3.33 -0.24
CA SER A 224 -5.05 3.34 -0.39
C SER A 224 -4.32 3.81 0.88
N TYR A 225 -4.85 4.82 1.59
CA TYR A 225 -4.31 5.25 2.88
C TYR A 225 -4.51 4.20 3.97
N LEU A 226 -5.72 3.63 4.04
CA LEU A 226 -6.03 2.54 4.97
C LEU A 226 -5.07 1.37 4.77
N PHE A 227 -4.94 0.87 3.56
CA PHE A 227 -4.06 -0.26 3.25
C PHE A 227 -2.60 0.05 3.51
N GLY A 228 -2.13 1.25 3.10
CA GLY A 228 -0.78 1.69 3.36
C GLY A 228 -0.44 1.72 4.85
N SER A 229 -1.36 2.20 5.70
CA SER A 229 -1.15 2.25 7.15
C SER A 229 -1.10 0.86 7.79
N LEU A 230 -1.97 -0.07 7.36
CA LEU A 230 -1.96 -1.46 7.85
C LEU A 230 -0.67 -2.19 7.48
N ILE A 231 -0.18 -2.01 6.25
CA ILE A 231 1.10 -2.58 5.81
C ILE A 231 2.27 -2.02 6.62
N ALA A 232 2.29 -0.71 6.88
CA ALA A 232 3.34 -0.10 7.70
C ALA A 232 3.34 -0.69 9.12
N LEU A 233 2.17 -0.85 9.74
CA LEU A 233 2.05 -1.49 11.05
C LEU A 233 2.51 -2.95 11.01
N ASN A 234 2.03 -3.75 10.05
CA ASN A 234 2.42 -5.16 9.91
C ASN A 234 3.94 -5.34 9.77
N ILE A 235 4.61 -4.42 9.06
CA ILE A 235 6.06 -4.45 8.89
C ILE A 235 6.77 -4.14 10.20
N ILE A 236 6.32 -3.11 10.94
CA ILE A 236 6.91 -2.76 12.23
C ILE A 236 6.75 -3.92 13.21
N GLU A 237 5.55 -4.48 13.34
CA GLU A 237 5.29 -5.64 14.21
C GLU A 237 6.12 -6.87 13.80
N THR A 238 6.20 -7.16 12.48
CA THR A 238 7.04 -8.27 11.99
C THR A 238 8.52 -8.04 12.29
N ASN A 239 9.02 -6.81 12.12
CA ASN A 239 10.40 -6.45 12.43
C ASN A 239 10.72 -6.65 13.93
N ASN A 240 9.83 -6.18 14.82
CA ASN A 240 10.01 -6.28 16.26
C ASN A 240 9.96 -7.73 16.75
N LEU A 241 9.03 -8.53 16.21
CA LEU A 241 8.88 -9.95 16.56
C LEU A 241 9.96 -10.86 15.96
N ASN A 242 10.73 -10.40 14.98
CA ASN A 242 11.75 -11.20 14.29
C ASN A 242 13.12 -10.49 14.27
N PRO A 243 13.80 -10.32 15.42
CA PRO A 243 15.02 -9.50 15.56
C PRO A 243 16.23 -10.03 14.78
N LYS A 244 16.19 -11.26 14.26
CA LYS A 244 17.22 -11.83 13.38
C LYS A 244 17.15 -11.30 11.95
N ILE A 245 15.99 -10.76 11.55
CA ILE A 245 15.78 -10.25 10.20
C ILE A 245 16.34 -8.84 10.12
N SER A 246 17.11 -8.58 9.08
CA SER A 246 17.68 -7.26 8.78
C SER A 246 16.59 -6.22 8.54
N SER A 247 16.73 -5.03 9.13
CA SER A 247 15.84 -3.90 8.83
C SER A 247 15.94 -3.46 7.36
N PHE A 248 17.08 -3.66 6.71
CA PHE A 248 17.23 -3.43 5.27
C PHE A 248 16.37 -4.35 4.41
N PHE A 249 16.06 -5.57 4.89
CA PHE A 249 15.11 -6.42 4.18
C PHE A 249 13.73 -5.77 4.08
N PHE A 250 13.25 -5.16 5.14
CA PHE A 250 11.97 -4.44 5.11
C PHE A 250 12.02 -3.19 4.20
N CYS A 251 13.18 -2.53 4.10
CA CYS A 251 13.41 -1.49 3.11
C CYS A 251 13.34 -2.02 1.67
N ILE A 252 13.87 -3.24 1.41
CA ILE A 252 13.73 -3.92 0.11
C ILE A 252 12.26 -4.25 -0.17
N LEU A 253 11.53 -4.76 0.82
CA LEU A 253 10.13 -5.11 0.70
C LEU A 253 9.24 -3.89 0.42
N LEU A 254 9.57 -2.73 0.97
CA LEU A 254 8.86 -1.47 0.73
C LEU A 254 9.43 -0.67 -0.44
N PHE A 255 10.46 -1.18 -1.14
CA PHE A 255 11.27 -0.42 -2.08
C PHE A 255 10.44 0.37 -3.09
N TYR A 256 9.47 -0.26 -3.75
CA TYR A 256 8.70 0.41 -4.80
C TYR A 256 7.79 1.52 -4.25
N LEU A 257 7.11 1.28 -3.12
CA LEU A 257 6.26 2.28 -2.45
C LEU A 257 7.08 3.49 -2.00
N PHE A 258 8.17 3.23 -1.28
CA PHE A 258 9.04 4.27 -0.74
C PHE A 258 9.74 5.05 -1.85
N PHE A 259 10.38 4.31 -2.79
CA PHE A 259 11.28 4.94 -3.74
C PHE A 259 10.55 5.74 -4.81
N GLU A 260 9.35 5.33 -5.20
CA GLU A 260 8.53 6.07 -6.15
C GLU A 260 8.15 7.46 -5.60
N VAL A 261 7.80 7.56 -4.32
CA VAL A 261 7.53 8.85 -3.65
C VAL A 261 8.80 9.69 -3.57
N PHE A 262 9.87 9.10 -3.03
CA PHE A 262 11.15 9.76 -2.82
C PHE A 262 11.73 10.28 -4.14
N PHE A 263 11.84 9.43 -5.13
CA PHE A 263 12.35 9.79 -6.46
C PHE A 263 11.49 10.87 -7.13
N SER A 264 10.17 10.74 -7.08
CA SER A 264 9.25 11.74 -7.64
C SER A 264 9.42 13.10 -6.99
N PHE A 265 9.59 13.13 -5.66
CA PHE A 265 9.82 14.37 -4.90
C PHE A 265 11.08 15.09 -5.38
N PHE A 266 12.22 14.40 -5.41
CA PHE A 266 13.49 15.01 -5.84
C PHE A 266 13.50 15.37 -7.33
N ARG A 267 12.93 14.54 -8.19
CA ARG A 267 12.76 14.84 -9.61
C ARG A 267 11.98 16.14 -9.82
N LYS A 268 10.88 16.35 -9.10
CA LYS A 268 10.08 17.57 -9.21
C LYS A 268 10.83 18.80 -8.73
N ILE A 269 11.56 18.70 -7.62
CA ILE A 269 12.43 19.80 -7.14
C ILE A 269 13.49 20.14 -8.20
N TYR A 270 14.19 19.12 -8.73
CA TYR A 270 15.19 19.33 -9.79
C TYR A 270 14.61 20.03 -11.03
N LEU A 271 13.38 19.69 -11.39
CA LEU A 271 12.64 20.32 -12.51
C LEU A 271 11.98 21.65 -12.14
N LYS A 272 12.22 22.19 -10.93
CA LYS A 272 11.61 23.42 -10.40
C LYS A 272 10.08 23.37 -10.40
N LYS A 273 9.49 22.21 -10.19
CA LYS A 273 8.05 21.97 -10.07
C LYS A 273 7.66 21.74 -8.62
N SER A 274 6.41 22.06 -8.26
CA SER A 274 5.88 21.76 -6.94
C SER A 274 5.86 20.24 -6.68
N PRO A 275 6.48 19.74 -5.60
CA PRO A 275 6.48 18.31 -5.26
C PRO A 275 5.09 17.74 -5.01
N LEU A 276 4.15 18.57 -4.54
CA LEU A 276 2.80 18.15 -4.15
C LEU A 276 1.79 18.15 -5.30
N LYS A 277 2.12 18.76 -6.46
CA LYS A 277 1.22 18.73 -7.62
C LYS A 277 1.33 17.39 -8.36
N PRO A 278 0.21 16.79 -8.81
CA PRO A 278 0.25 15.59 -9.65
C PRO A 278 1.08 15.78 -10.92
N ASP A 279 1.70 14.71 -11.41
CA ASP A 279 2.32 14.66 -12.73
C ASP A 279 2.18 13.28 -13.39
N ASN A 280 2.53 13.18 -14.67
CA ASN A 280 2.38 11.97 -15.49
C ASN A 280 3.69 11.20 -15.68
N ASN A 281 4.70 11.45 -14.84
CA ASN A 281 6.03 10.90 -15.01
C ASN A 281 6.38 9.86 -13.93
N HIS A 282 5.37 9.24 -13.30
CA HIS A 282 5.56 8.10 -12.42
C HIS A 282 5.90 6.85 -13.24
N PHE A 283 6.69 5.95 -12.67
CA PHE A 283 7.17 4.77 -13.39
C PHE A 283 6.05 3.94 -14.01
N HIS A 284 4.99 3.66 -13.23
CA HIS A 284 3.83 2.91 -13.71
C HIS A 284 3.08 3.61 -14.85
N MET A 285 3.02 4.95 -14.83
CA MET A 285 2.40 5.72 -15.92
C MET A 285 3.25 5.74 -17.19
N LEU A 286 4.58 5.81 -17.04
CA LEU A 286 5.51 5.75 -18.16
C LEU A 286 5.50 4.37 -18.80
N LEU A 287 5.51 3.30 -18.00
CA LEU A 287 5.44 1.92 -18.50
C LEU A 287 4.13 1.68 -19.25
N PHE A 288 3.00 2.16 -18.72
CA PHE A 288 1.72 2.09 -19.42
C PHE A 288 1.79 2.76 -20.79
N LYS A 289 2.33 3.99 -20.89
CA LYS A 289 2.53 4.67 -22.16
C LYS A 289 3.43 3.89 -23.14
N CYS A 290 4.46 3.22 -22.61
CA CYS A 290 5.30 2.35 -23.44
C CYS A 290 4.51 1.16 -23.99
N LEU A 291 3.66 0.53 -23.19
CA LEU A 291 2.81 -0.59 -23.62
C LEU A 291 1.81 -0.16 -24.68
N GLU A 292 1.11 0.96 -24.49
CA GLU A 292 0.18 1.51 -25.49
C GLU A 292 0.87 1.79 -26.84
N ARG A 293 2.09 2.34 -26.80
CA ARG A 293 2.86 2.64 -28.02
C ARG A 293 3.21 1.41 -28.85
N THR A 294 3.37 0.25 -28.21
CA THR A 294 3.68 -0.98 -28.96
C THR A 294 2.52 -1.41 -29.86
N LYS A 295 1.29 -0.96 -29.59
CA LYS A 295 0.03 -1.36 -30.27
C LYS A 295 -0.17 -2.89 -30.33
N LYS A 296 0.56 -3.65 -29.50
CA LYS A 296 0.53 -5.12 -29.49
C LYS A 296 -0.53 -5.68 -28.56
N PHE A 297 -0.97 -4.90 -27.57
CA PHE A 297 -1.84 -5.34 -26.51
C PHE A 297 -3.17 -4.61 -26.56
N VAL A 298 -4.27 -5.33 -26.36
CA VAL A 298 -5.63 -4.78 -26.41
C VAL A 298 -5.95 -3.98 -25.14
N ASP A 299 -5.47 -4.46 -24.00
CA ASP A 299 -5.72 -3.82 -22.69
C ASP A 299 -4.41 -3.71 -21.92
N CYS A 300 -3.84 -2.52 -21.96
CA CYS A 300 -2.56 -2.23 -21.31
C CYS A 300 -2.69 -1.96 -19.80
N ASN A 301 -3.90 -1.68 -19.28
CA ASN A 301 -4.10 -1.28 -17.90
C ASN A 301 -3.71 -2.40 -16.92
N TYR A 302 -4.41 -3.55 -16.98
CA TYR A 302 -4.10 -4.68 -16.09
C TYR A 302 -2.74 -5.33 -16.39
N LEU A 303 -2.30 -5.29 -17.67
CA LEU A 303 -1.00 -5.84 -18.06
C LEU A 303 0.15 -5.06 -17.40
N ASN A 304 0.03 -3.74 -17.31
CA ASN A 304 0.96 -2.88 -16.59
C ASN A 304 1.09 -3.32 -15.12
N SER A 305 -0.03 -3.59 -14.46
CA SER A 305 -0.07 -4.07 -13.07
C SER A 305 0.60 -5.43 -12.90
N ILE A 306 0.38 -6.36 -13.82
CA ILE A 306 1.03 -7.69 -13.80
C ILE A 306 2.54 -7.55 -13.96
N ILE A 307 3.01 -6.79 -14.96
CA ILE A 307 4.45 -6.64 -15.24
C ILE A 307 5.16 -6.03 -14.04
N ILE A 308 4.63 -4.94 -13.48
CA ILE A 308 5.26 -4.28 -12.33
C ILE A 308 5.35 -5.23 -11.13
N ASN A 309 4.26 -5.90 -10.79
CA ASN A 309 4.23 -6.79 -9.64
C ASN A 309 5.07 -8.06 -9.84
N LEU A 310 5.13 -8.59 -11.05
CA LEU A 310 5.99 -9.74 -11.36
C LEU A 310 7.48 -9.35 -11.24
N VAL A 311 7.87 -8.22 -11.83
CA VAL A 311 9.26 -7.72 -11.72
C VAL A 311 9.61 -7.43 -10.28
N TYR A 312 8.72 -6.76 -9.55
CA TYR A 312 8.89 -6.50 -8.12
C TYR A 312 9.11 -7.80 -7.35
N PHE A 313 8.25 -8.80 -7.54
CA PHE A 313 8.36 -10.10 -6.86
C PHE A 313 9.73 -10.75 -7.11
N VAL A 314 10.19 -10.78 -8.36
CA VAL A 314 11.52 -11.32 -8.69
C VAL A 314 12.64 -10.54 -8.03
N LEU A 315 12.55 -9.21 -7.98
CA LEU A 315 13.58 -8.36 -7.40
C LEU A 315 13.68 -8.45 -5.87
N ILE A 316 12.62 -8.80 -5.17
CA ILE A 316 12.66 -8.98 -3.70
C ILE A 316 13.20 -10.35 -3.28
N LEU A 317 13.17 -11.38 -4.15
CA LEU A 317 13.57 -12.75 -3.80
C LEU A 317 14.99 -12.86 -3.21
N PRO A 318 16.04 -12.23 -3.78
CA PRO A 318 17.37 -12.29 -3.18
C PRO A 318 17.39 -11.73 -1.76
N GLY A 319 16.71 -10.60 -1.51
CA GLY A 319 16.54 -10.06 -0.17
C GLY A 319 15.85 -11.03 0.78
N PHE A 320 14.81 -11.73 0.32
CA PHE A 320 14.08 -12.70 1.12
C PHE A 320 14.93 -13.92 1.49
N PHE A 321 15.71 -14.47 0.56
CA PHE A 321 16.60 -15.61 0.85
C PHE A 321 17.73 -15.25 1.81
N PHE A 322 18.23 -14.00 1.76
CA PHE A 322 19.30 -13.51 2.61
C PHE A 322 18.84 -12.53 3.70
N LYS A 323 17.55 -12.58 4.09
CA LYS A 323 16.93 -11.63 5.00
C LYS A 323 17.60 -11.48 6.37
N GLU A 324 18.33 -12.50 6.83
CA GLU A 324 19.09 -12.47 8.10
C GLU A 324 20.51 -11.91 7.94
N ASN A 325 20.93 -11.55 6.73
CA ASN A 325 22.25 -10.98 6.49
C ASN A 325 22.14 -9.47 6.18
N PRO A 326 22.48 -8.58 7.15
CA PRO A 326 22.32 -7.15 6.98
C PRO A 326 23.23 -6.56 5.90
N PHE A 327 24.42 -7.16 5.66
CA PHE A 327 25.33 -6.69 4.61
C PHE A 327 24.74 -6.97 3.22
N ILE A 328 24.28 -8.20 2.97
CA ILE A 328 23.69 -8.56 1.68
C ILE A 328 22.43 -7.71 1.43
N CYS A 329 21.52 -7.60 2.42
CA CYS A 329 20.32 -6.79 2.27
C CYS A 329 20.64 -5.32 1.98
N ARG A 330 21.66 -4.74 2.65
CA ARG A 330 22.06 -3.37 2.42
C ARG A 330 22.58 -3.16 0.99
N TYR A 331 23.51 -3.99 0.52
CA TYR A 331 24.04 -3.87 -0.84
C TYR A 331 22.96 -4.15 -1.89
N TRP A 332 22.06 -5.10 -1.64
CA TRP A 332 20.95 -5.38 -2.52
C TRP A 332 19.98 -4.20 -2.62
N PHE A 333 19.68 -3.54 -1.50
CA PHE A 333 18.88 -2.32 -1.49
C PHE A 333 19.49 -1.22 -2.37
N PHE A 334 20.79 -0.93 -2.22
CA PHE A 334 21.47 0.06 -3.08
C PHE A 334 21.55 -0.36 -4.54
N PHE A 335 21.71 -1.66 -4.80
CA PHE A 335 21.62 -2.19 -6.15
C PHE A 335 20.25 -1.93 -6.78
N LEU A 336 19.17 -2.15 -6.05
CA LEU A 336 17.81 -1.85 -6.52
C LEU A 336 17.62 -0.36 -6.86
N LEU A 337 18.23 0.56 -6.11
CA LEU A 337 18.21 1.99 -6.44
C LEU A 337 18.83 2.25 -7.82
N VAL A 338 19.99 1.67 -8.08
CA VAL A 338 20.68 1.82 -9.37
C VAL A 338 19.86 1.21 -10.51
N VAL A 339 19.34 0.01 -10.31
CA VAL A 339 18.48 -0.70 -11.28
C VAL A 339 17.24 0.13 -11.61
N TYR A 340 16.56 0.66 -10.58
CA TYR A 340 15.40 1.53 -10.79
C TYR A 340 15.74 2.76 -11.65
N LEU A 341 16.82 3.47 -11.33
CA LEU A 341 17.23 4.67 -12.07
C LEU A 341 17.55 4.37 -13.54
N ILE A 342 18.22 3.23 -13.81
CA ILE A 342 18.53 2.79 -15.17
C ILE A 342 17.24 2.47 -15.93
N ILE A 343 16.36 1.66 -15.34
CA ILE A 343 15.11 1.26 -15.98
C ILE A 343 14.21 2.49 -16.21
N TYR A 344 14.07 3.34 -15.17
CA TYR A 344 13.31 4.57 -15.28
C TYR A 344 13.80 5.45 -16.44
N SER A 345 15.12 5.67 -16.55
CA SER A 345 15.68 6.51 -17.63
C SER A 345 15.38 5.95 -19.04
N ARG A 346 15.44 4.62 -19.18
CA ARG A 346 15.12 3.94 -20.45
C ARG A 346 13.63 4.05 -20.79
N VAL A 347 12.77 3.77 -19.82
CA VAL A 347 11.31 3.85 -20.00
C VAL A 347 10.89 5.30 -20.26
N TYR A 348 11.47 6.27 -19.55
CA TYR A 348 11.21 7.69 -19.76
C TYR A 348 11.61 8.15 -21.16
N SER A 349 12.81 7.78 -21.62
CA SER A 349 13.29 8.12 -22.97
C SER A 349 12.39 7.51 -24.05
N PHE A 350 11.96 6.26 -23.88
CA PHE A 350 11.06 5.59 -24.81
C PHE A 350 9.64 6.20 -24.78
N ALA A 351 9.12 6.51 -23.59
CA ALA A 351 7.80 7.11 -23.44
C ALA A 351 7.71 8.54 -24.01
N LYS A 352 8.83 9.28 -24.13
CA LYS A 352 8.87 10.67 -24.65
C LYS A 352 9.37 10.81 -26.06
N LYS A 353 9.90 9.78 -26.70
CA LYS A 353 10.23 9.88 -28.12
C LYS A 353 8.98 10.28 -28.89
N GLU A 354 9.04 11.43 -29.58
CA GLU A 354 8.04 11.79 -30.57
C GLU A 354 8.02 10.69 -31.61
N ILE A 355 6.83 10.28 -32.01
CA ILE A 355 6.68 9.39 -33.17
C ILE A 355 6.90 10.33 -34.36
N ASP A 356 8.10 10.30 -34.95
CA ASP A 356 8.29 10.79 -36.28
C ASP A 356 7.37 9.95 -37.19
N ILE A 357 6.18 10.50 -37.48
CA ILE A 357 5.22 9.99 -38.47
C ILE A 357 5.27 10.91 -39.66
#